data_c0f02af834d928a1b3f868628855cb28
#
_entry.id   c0f02af834d928a1b3f868628855cb28
#
_cell.length_a   1.000
_cell.length_b   1.000
_cell.length_c   1.000
_cell.angle_alpha   90.00
_cell.angle_beta   90.00
_cell.angle_gamma   90.00
#
_symmetry.space_group_name_H-M   'P 1'
#
loop_
_entity.id
_entity.type
_entity.pdbx_description
1 polymer ?
#
loop_
_entity_poly.entity_id
_entity_poly.type
_entity_poly.pdbx_seq_one_letter_code
_entity_poly.pdbx_strand_id
1 'polypeptide(L)'
;MDHGGKYIVVPRIQVEHANALQTWWIIAPPSPMAIQGLVRAMGLRLGHHFEAFAVVHHSVQWLASEGDPSGRFVHATDKPDEWVAMFWNRTLALQQPQGASYIDRDDHIAGGISKGLQPTARCHVTLSLILKAAPDCALADFEVARFLRTARLAGGSIIAHGAVRFADTPAEALSRLRQGFFLVDRADLVATRMAQAGAPIDGLEALLELLVARNSDPDAAPESWLSANVVGYTALEAPRQRAGVRLGVPHAYAEALVGLVQYQPTRDAGVLPLWRYAVDDQHRAYLVRSA
;
A
#
# COMPACT_ATOMS: atom_id res chain seq x y z
N MET A 1 -20.19 0.76 -28.37
CA MET A 1 -19.97 2.21 -28.18
C MET A 1 -18.59 2.34 -27.55
N ASP A 2 -17.64 2.85 -28.33
CA ASP A 2 -16.27 3.11 -27.86
C ASP A 2 -16.30 4.26 -26.86
N HIS A 3 -16.11 3.96 -25.58
CA HIS A 3 -15.98 4.96 -24.53
C HIS A 3 -14.49 5.09 -24.15
N GLY A 4 -13.72 5.70 -25.05
CA GLY A 4 -12.32 6.05 -24.79
C GLY A 4 -12.18 7.27 -23.87
N GLY A 5 -12.60 7.18 -22.62
CA GLY A 5 -12.32 8.22 -21.65
C GLY A 5 -10.87 8.15 -21.14
N LYS A 6 -10.22 9.30 -20.92
CA LYS A 6 -8.84 9.38 -20.42
C LYS A 6 -8.66 8.78 -19.03
N TYR A 7 -9.75 8.64 -18.26
CA TYR A 7 -9.76 8.10 -16.91
C TYR A 7 -10.82 7.02 -16.78
N ILE A 8 -10.45 5.92 -16.12
CA ILE A 8 -11.37 4.84 -15.76
C ILE A 8 -11.53 4.86 -14.25
N VAL A 9 -12.76 5.01 -13.79
CA VAL A 9 -13.11 5.07 -12.38
C VAL A 9 -13.81 3.78 -11.99
N VAL A 10 -13.23 3.05 -11.04
CA VAL A 10 -13.80 1.86 -10.42
C VAL A 10 -14.15 2.19 -8.98
N PRO A 11 -15.39 2.55 -8.68
CA PRO A 11 -15.78 2.95 -7.34
C PRO A 11 -16.00 1.73 -6.44
N ARG A 12 -15.66 1.89 -5.14
CA ARG A 12 -16.03 0.97 -4.05
C ARG A 12 -15.68 -0.49 -4.32
N ILE A 13 -14.44 -0.74 -4.69
CA ILE A 13 -13.87 -2.09 -4.73
C ILE A 13 -13.81 -2.61 -3.28
N GLN A 14 -14.50 -3.69 -3.00
CA GLN A 14 -14.49 -4.36 -1.70
C GLN A 14 -13.56 -5.56 -1.76
N VAL A 15 -12.58 -5.57 -0.88
CA VAL A 15 -11.56 -6.62 -0.82
C VAL A 15 -11.58 -7.27 0.55
N GLU A 16 -11.75 -8.57 0.57
CA GLU A 16 -11.68 -9.36 1.79
C GLU A 16 -10.32 -10.02 1.95
N HIS A 17 -9.85 -10.09 3.19
CA HIS A 17 -8.60 -10.71 3.59
C HIS A 17 -7.36 -10.20 2.85
N ALA A 18 -7.34 -8.90 2.51
CA ALA A 18 -6.15 -8.29 1.95
C ALA A 18 -4.98 -8.36 2.95
N ASN A 19 -3.78 -8.62 2.45
CA ASN A 19 -2.59 -8.55 3.28
C ASN A 19 -2.34 -7.10 3.73
N ALA A 20 -2.23 -6.91 5.03
CA ALA A 20 -1.95 -5.64 5.67
C ALA A 20 -0.52 -5.57 6.23
N LEU A 21 0.19 -6.69 6.31
CA LEU A 21 1.60 -6.72 6.64
C LEU A 21 2.41 -6.40 5.38
N GLN A 22 2.71 -5.12 5.18
CA GLN A 22 3.41 -4.67 3.97
C GLN A 22 4.89 -5.05 3.97
N THR A 23 5.52 -4.98 5.13
CA THR A 23 6.85 -5.50 5.45
C THR A 23 6.86 -5.96 6.91
N TRP A 24 7.94 -6.55 7.37
CA TRP A 24 8.02 -7.19 8.70
C TRP A 24 7.66 -6.26 9.89
N TRP A 25 7.64 -4.96 9.71
CA TRP A 25 7.38 -3.95 10.73
C TRP A 25 6.29 -2.93 10.37
N ILE A 26 5.65 -3.02 9.17
CA ILE A 26 4.60 -2.09 8.76
C ILE A 26 3.28 -2.83 8.62
N ILE A 27 2.29 -2.42 9.41
CA ILE A 27 0.89 -2.79 9.22
C ILE A 27 0.13 -1.57 8.70
N ALA A 28 -0.34 -1.68 7.46
CA ALA A 28 -1.13 -0.65 6.79
C ALA A 28 -2.07 -1.30 5.76
N PRO A 29 -3.11 -0.60 5.27
CA PRO A 29 -3.91 -1.06 4.14
C PRO A 29 -3.03 -1.36 2.93
N PRO A 30 -3.55 -2.02 1.87
CA PRO A 30 -2.76 -2.35 0.69
C PRO A 30 -1.92 -1.18 0.18
N SER A 31 -0.61 -1.40 0.04
CA SER A 31 0.36 -0.36 -0.34
C SER A 31 0.16 0.14 -1.77
N PRO A 32 0.70 1.31 -2.13
CA PRO A 32 0.76 1.77 -3.52
C PRO A 32 1.35 0.71 -4.45
N MET A 33 2.36 -0.05 -3.97
CA MET A 33 2.96 -1.17 -4.72
C MET A 33 1.97 -2.30 -4.99
N ALA A 34 1.14 -2.67 -4.03
CA ALA A 34 0.12 -3.70 -4.22
C ALA A 34 -0.95 -3.25 -5.21
N ILE A 35 -1.33 -1.97 -5.17
CA ILE A 35 -2.28 -1.38 -6.12
C ILE A 35 -1.68 -1.32 -7.51
N GLN A 36 -0.43 -0.90 -7.65
CA GLN A 36 0.30 -0.94 -8.92
C GLN A 36 0.35 -2.37 -9.50
N GLY A 37 0.52 -3.37 -8.64
CA GLY A 37 0.47 -4.77 -9.04
C GLY A 37 -0.87 -5.17 -9.68
N LEU A 38 -1.99 -4.73 -9.10
CA LEU A 38 -3.33 -4.92 -9.67
C LEU A 38 -3.48 -4.19 -11.01
N VAL A 39 -3.07 -2.92 -11.07
CA VAL A 39 -3.13 -2.08 -12.29
C VAL A 39 -2.32 -2.71 -13.41
N ARG A 40 -1.10 -3.16 -13.12
CA ARG A 40 -0.24 -3.84 -14.10
C ARG A 40 -0.84 -5.17 -14.57
N ALA A 41 -1.38 -5.97 -13.65
CA ALA A 41 -2.03 -7.23 -13.99
C ALA A 41 -3.25 -7.00 -14.90
N MET A 42 -4.05 -5.97 -14.62
CA MET A 42 -5.16 -5.54 -15.46
C MET A 42 -4.68 -5.15 -16.86
N GLY A 43 -3.67 -4.30 -16.96
CA GLY A 43 -3.09 -3.88 -18.24
C GLY A 43 -2.60 -5.06 -19.08
N LEU A 44 -1.84 -5.96 -18.49
CA LEU A 44 -1.35 -7.17 -19.16
C LEU A 44 -2.48 -8.10 -19.61
N ARG A 45 -3.52 -8.25 -18.80
CA ARG A 45 -4.64 -9.14 -19.11
C ARG A 45 -5.56 -8.61 -20.19
N LEU A 46 -5.72 -7.28 -20.23
CA LEU A 46 -6.61 -6.60 -21.17
C LEU A 46 -5.89 -6.05 -22.41
N GLY A 47 -4.55 -6.14 -22.45
CA GLY A 47 -3.75 -5.66 -23.58
C GLY A 47 -3.62 -4.13 -23.64
N HIS A 48 -3.78 -3.44 -22.49
CA HIS A 48 -3.74 -1.97 -22.44
C HIS A 48 -2.70 -1.46 -21.46
N HIS A 49 -2.28 -0.21 -21.65
CA HIS A 49 -1.34 0.47 -20.77
C HIS A 49 -2.05 1.55 -19.93
N PHE A 50 -1.78 1.54 -18.63
CA PHE A 50 -2.20 2.59 -17.69
C PHE A 50 -0.98 3.40 -17.26
N GLU A 51 -1.01 4.70 -17.51
CA GLU A 51 0.10 5.61 -17.23
C GLU A 51 0.27 5.88 -15.74
N ALA A 52 -0.86 5.98 -15.04
CA ALA A 52 -0.90 6.32 -13.62
C ALA A 52 -2.21 5.84 -12.97
N PHE A 53 -2.25 5.88 -11.66
CA PHE A 53 -3.47 5.59 -10.90
C PHE A 53 -3.59 6.51 -9.68
N ALA A 54 -4.82 6.69 -9.19
CA ALA A 54 -5.09 7.23 -7.86
C ALA A 54 -5.97 6.26 -7.08
N VAL A 55 -5.80 6.22 -5.77
CA VAL A 55 -6.59 5.38 -4.89
C VAL A 55 -7.25 6.20 -3.79
N VAL A 56 -8.51 5.91 -3.52
CA VAL A 56 -9.29 6.49 -2.44
C VAL A 56 -9.71 5.38 -1.49
N HIS A 57 -9.29 5.46 -0.25
CA HIS A 57 -9.74 4.57 0.82
C HIS A 57 -11.04 5.09 1.43
N HIS A 58 -12.03 4.21 1.59
CA HIS A 58 -13.32 4.53 2.20
C HIS A 58 -13.46 3.92 3.59
N SER A 59 -13.02 2.67 3.76
CA SER A 59 -13.05 1.98 5.04
C SER A 59 -11.98 0.90 5.10
N VAL A 60 -11.48 0.65 6.29
CA VAL A 60 -10.56 -0.45 6.60
C VAL A 60 -11.04 -1.10 7.89
N GLN A 61 -11.25 -2.41 7.84
CA GLN A 61 -11.54 -3.23 8.99
C GLN A 61 -10.36 -4.19 9.22
N TRP A 62 -9.69 -4.01 10.33
CA TRP A 62 -8.58 -4.87 10.70
C TRP A 62 -9.09 -6.21 11.21
N LEU A 63 -8.47 -7.29 10.77
CA LEU A 63 -8.75 -8.63 11.27
C LEU A 63 -7.74 -8.92 12.38
N ALA A 64 -8.25 -9.08 13.61
CA ALA A 64 -7.43 -9.49 14.75
C ALA A 64 -6.97 -10.94 14.55
N SER A 65 -5.80 -11.29 15.10
CA SER A 65 -5.42 -12.68 15.24
C SER A 65 -6.33 -13.37 16.26
N GLU A 66 -6.53 -14.67 16.14
CA GLU A 66 -7.38 -15.47 17.05
C GLU A 66 -6.97 -15.41 18.53
N GLY A 67 -5.85 -14.76 18.87
CA GLY A 67 -5.37 -14.61 20.25
C GLY A 67 -5.82 -13.35 20.97
N ASP A 68 -6.49 -12.40 20.32
CA ASP A 68 -7.03 -11.21 20.97
C ASP A 68 -8.57 -11.20 20.89
N PRO A 69 -9.26 -11.75 21.91
CA PRO A 69 -10.72 -11.78 21.95
C PRO A 69 -11.35 -10.39 22.02
N SER A 70 -10.57 -9.34 22.32
CA SER A 70 -11.09 -7.98 22.41
C SER A 70 -11.18 -7.27 21.06
N GLY A 71 -10.47 -7.75 20.02
CA GLY A 71 -10.34 -7.05 18.74
C GLY A 71 -9.76 -5.63 18.87
N ARG A 72 -9.32 -5.28 20.06
CA ARG A 72 -8.78 -3.96 20.35
C ARG A 72 -7.34 -3.92 19.88
N PHE A 73 -7.07 -2.97 19.01
CA PHE A 73 -5.72 -2.44 18.93
C PHE A 73 -5.33 -2.01 20.33
N VAL A 74 -4.34 -2.64 20.93
CA VAL A 74 -3.77 -2.17 22.18
C VAL A 74 -3.23 -0.78 21.85
N HIS A 75 -3.98 0.24 22.21
CA HIS A 75 -3.43 1.57 22.27
C HIS A 75 -2.37 1.51 23.38
N ALA A 76 -1.13 1.58 23.01
CA ALA A 76 -0.08 1.90 23.95
C ALA A 76 -0.26 3.38 24.29
N THR A 77 -1.10 3.66 25.27
CA THR A 77 -1.69 4.97 25.35
C THR A 77 -1.09 5.83 26.42
N ASP A 78 -0.30 5.27 27.31
CA ASP A 78 -0.01 6.02 28.53
C ASP A 78 1.45 6.42 28.71
N LYS A 79 2.31 6.17 27.71
CA LYS A 79 3.73 6.55 27.80
C LYS A 79 4.25 7.01 26.43
N PRO A 80 4.44 8.34 26.26
CA PRO A 80 4.97 8.91 25.03
C PRO A 80 6.32 8.33 24.60
N ASP A 81 7.13 7.88 25.54
CA ASP A 81 8.48 7.36 25.31
C ASP A 81 8.50 5.92 24.76
N GLU A 82 7.35 5.25 24.73
CA GLU A 82 7.20 3.87 24.24
C GLU A 82 6.59 3.78 22.82
N TRP A 83 6.48 4.88 22.11
CA TRP A 83 5.81 4.89 20.82
C TRP A 83 6.47 3.98 19.77
N VAL A 84 7.78 3.78 19.81
CA VAL A 84 8.47 2.78 18.98
C VAL A 84 8.02 1.38 19.39
N ALA A 85 8.00 1.11 20.69
CA ALA A 85 7.48 -0.14 21.24
C ALA A 85 5.98 -0.31 20.89
N MET A 86 5.21 0.80 20.85
CA MET A 86 3.82 0.80 20.41
C MET A 86 3.68 0.38 18.95
N PHE A 87 4.50 0.91 18.07
CA PHE A 87 4.51 0.55 16.66
C PHE A 87 4.85 -0.94 16.48
N TRP A 88 5.88 -1.41 17.17
CA TRP A 88 6.28 -2.81 17.22
C TRP A 88 5.22 -3.70 17.87
N ASN A 89 4.69 -3.30 19.00
CA ASN A 89 3.66 -4.07 19.72
C ASN A 89 2.37 -4.18 18.91
N ARG A 90 1.99 -3.13 18.19
CA ARG A 90 0.85 -3.16 17.28
C ARG A 90 1.07 -4.15 16.15
N THR A 91 2.25 -4.12 15.57
CA THR A 91 2.66 -5.06 14.52
C THR A 91 2.66 -6.48 15.08
N LEU A 92 3.23 -6.69 16.24
CA LEU A 92 3.31 -7.99 16.90
C LEU A 92 1.93 -8.50 17.36
N ALA A 93 1.08 -7.63 17.92
CA ALA A 93 -0.26 -8.01 18.36
C ALA A 93 -1.17 -8.49 17.23
N LEU A 94 -0.99 -7.94 16.02
CA LEU A 94 -1.72 -8.39 14.83
C LEU A 94 -1.10 -9.61 14.14
N GLN A 95 0.15 -9.91 14.45
CA GLN A 95 0.92 -10.95 13.76
C GLN A 95 1.05 -12.24 14.53
N GLN A 96 1.02 -12.17 15.85
CA GLN A 96 1.31 -13.32 16.69
C GLN A 96 0.05 -13.79 17.40
N PRO A 97 -0.64 -14.81 16.91
CA PRO A 97 -1.43 -15.65 17.79
C PRO A 97 -0.51 -16.13 18.90
N GLN A 98 -1.04 -16.19 20.12
CA GLN A 98 -0.29 -16.64 21.29
C GLN A 98 0.51 -17.90 20.96
N GLY A 99 1.84 -17.84 21.05
CA GLY A 99 2.73 -18.96 20.72
C GLY A 99 3.23 -19.05 19.27
N ALA A 100 2.94 -18.06 18.41
CA ALA A 100 3.60 -17.97 17.11
C ALA A 100 4.87 -17.14 17.23
N SER A 101 6.01 -17.73 17.03
CA SER A 101 7.26 -17.02 16.85
C SER A 101 7.57 -16.85 15.36
N TYR A 102 8.34 -15.83 15.05
CA TYR A 102 8.99 -15.73 13.75
C TYR A 102 9.80 -17.00 13.53
N ILE A 103 9.79 -17.57 12.32
CA ILE A 103 10.47 -18.81 12.02
C ILE A 103 11.97 -18.63 12.34
N ASP A 104 12.34 -18.97 13.55
CA ASP A 104 13.71 -19.21 13.91
C ASP A 104 14.00 -20.71 13.65
N ARG A 105 15.20 -21.01 13.22
CA ARG A 105 15.67 -22.37 13.02
C ARG A 105 15.54 -23.20 14.29
N ASP A 106 15.68 -22.58 15.44
CA ASP A 106 15.60 -23.21 16.76
C ASP A 106 14.16 -23.37 17.27
N ASP A 107 13.19 -22.65 16.73
CA ASP A 107 11.77 -22.80 17.07
C ASP A 107 11.19 -24.16 16.69
N HIS A 108 11.81 -24.84 15.76
CA HIS A 108 11.44 -26.24 15.42
C HIS A 108 11.87 -27.24 16.47
N ILE A 109 12.77 -26.86 17.35
CA ILE A 109 13.42 -27.76 18.31
C ILE A 109 12.85 -27.61 19.71
N ALA A 110 12.33 -26.45 20.07
CA ALA A 110 11.81 -26.13 21.37
C ALA A 110 10.36 -26.61 21.59
N GLY A 111 10.16 -27.91 21.60
CA GLY A 111 9.01 -28.47 22.30
C GLY A 111 7.66 -28.47 21.63
N GLY A 112 7.57 -28.68 20.34
CA GLY A 112 6.35 -29.25 19.73
C GLY A 112 5.14 -28.34 19.52
N ILE A 113 5.23 -27.04 19.80
CA ILE A 113 4.10 -26.10 19.66
C ILE A 113 4.39 -24.96 18.70
N SER A 114 5.63 -24.69 18.37
CA SER A 114 5.97 -23.70 17.35
C SER A 114 5.61 -24.22 15.96
N LYS A 115 4.51 -23.78 15.44
CA LYS A 115 3.98 -24.30 14.16
C LYS A 115 4.51 -23.55 12.95
N GLY A 116 5.65 -22.86 13.04
CA GLY A 116 6.25 -22.18 11.89
C GLY A 116 5.28 -21.25 11.14
N LEU A 117 4.32 -20.65 11.86
CA LEU A 117 3.36 -19.73 11.27
C LEU A 117 4.06 -18.41 11.00
N GLN A 118 4.13 -18.03 9.73
CA GLN A 118 4.57 -16.69 9.39
C GLN A 118 3.64 -15.66 10.02
N PRO A 119 4.19 -14.58 10.59
CA PRO A 119 3.39 -13.46 11.03
C PRO A 119 2.49 -12.98 9.89
N THR A 120 1.22 -12.75 10.17
CA THR A 120 0.27 -12.25 9.18
C THR A 120 -0.57 -11.14 9.77
N ALA A 121 -0.83 -10.10 8.99
CA ALA A 121 -1.85 -9.12 9.29
C ALA A 121 -2.77 -9.02 8.07
N ARG A 122 -4.07 -8.98 8.31
CA ARG A 122 -5.07 -8.91 7.25
C ARG A 122 -6.11 -7.85 7.55
N CYS A 123 -6.73 -7.34 6.50
CA CYS A 123 -7.84 -6.41 6.62
C CYS A 123 -8.90 -6.66 5.55
N HIS A 124 -10.11 -6.23 5.83
CA HIS A 124 -11.10 -5.93 4.81
C HIS A 124 -10.96 -4.47 4.43
N VAL A 125 -10.96 -4.15 3.16
CA VAL A 125 -10.82 -2.78 2.70
C VAL A 125 -11.82 -2.47 1.60
N THR A 126 -12.42 -1.27 1.69
CA THR A 126 -13.20 -0.69 0.59
C THR A 126 -12.43 0.50 0.05
N LEU A 127 -12.11 0.45 -1.23
CA LEU A 127 -11.40 1.54 -1.90
C LEU A 127 -12.01 1.83 -3.28
N SER A 128 -11.71 3.00 -3.84
CA SER A 128 -11.98 3.32 -5.24
C SER A 128 -10.66 3.52 -5.96
N LEU A 129 -10.64 3.13 -7.23
CA LEU A 129 -9.47 3.24 -8.09
C LEU A 129 -9.79 4.15 -9.27
N ILE A 130 -8.90 5.09 -9.56
CA ILE A 130 -8.91 5.87 -10.79
C ILE A 130 -7.67 5.48 -11.57
N LEU A 131 -7.84 5.08 -12.82
CA LEU A 131 -6.77 4.75 -13.74
C LEU A 131 -6.65 5.85 -14.78
N LYS A 132 -5.46 6.36 -15.02
CA LYS A 132 -5.17 7.20 -16.18
C LYS A 132 -4.78 6.27 -17.32
N ALA A 133 -5.62 6.19 -18.33
CA ALA A 133 -5.40 5.35 -19.49
C ALA A 133 -4.49 6.04 -20.52
N ALA A 134 -3.73 5.25 -21.28
CA ALA A 134 -3.03 5.75 -22.44
C ALA A 134 -4.04 6.23 -23.51
N PRO A 135 -3.65 7.16 -24.41
CA PRO A 135 -4.56 7.77 -25.38
C PRO A 135 -5.25 6.78 -26.34
N ASP A 136 -4.62 5.64 -26.56
CA ASP A 136 -5.09 4.54 -27.44
C ASP A 136 -5.91 3.48 -26.72
N CYS A 137 -6.22 3.70 -25.44
CA CYS A 137 -6.97 2.75 -24.64
C CYS A 137 -8.47 2.78 -25.01
N ALA A 138 -8.94 1.71 -25.61
CA ALA A 138 -10.34 1.50 -26.02
C ALA A 138 -10.97 0.37 -25.20
N LEU A 139 -11.02 0.52 -23.88
CA LEU A 139 -11.61 -0.46 -22.97
C LEU A 139 -13.11 -0.23 -22.80
N ALA A 140 -13.85 -1.33 -22.75
CA ALA A 140 -15.25 -1.32 -22.32
C ALA A 140 -15.37 -1.59 -20.81
N ASP A 141 -16.41 -1.07 -20.19
CA ASP A 141 -16.67 -1.22 -18.76
C ASP A 141 -16.81 -2.69 -18.32
N PHE A 142 -17.42 -3.52 -19.15
CA PHE A 142 -17.60 -4.94 -18.87
C PHE A 142 -16.28 -5.73 -18.86
N GLU A 143 -15.27 -5.28 -19.59
CA GLU A 143 -13.94 -5.93 -19.62
C GLU A 143 -13.21 -5.71 -18.29
N VAL A 144 -13.22 -4.47 -17.80
CA VAL A 144 -12.69 -4.13 -16.48
C VAL A 144 -13.45 -4.88 -15.39
N ALA A 145 -14.77 -4.88 -15.45
CA ALA A 145 -15.61 -5.61 -14.50
C ALA A 145 -15.35 -7.13 -14.53
N ARG A 146 -15.17 -7.71 -15.72
CA ARG A 146 -14.83 -9.12 -15.88
C ARG A 146 -13.47 -9.46 -15.28
N PHE A 147 -12.46 -8.60 -15.46
CA PHE A 147 -11.17 -8.77 -14.85
C PHE A 147 -11.26 -8.76 -13.32
N LEU A 148 -11.96 -7.77 -12.75
CA LEU A 148 -12.05 -7.59 -11.30
C LEU A 148 -12.73 -8.77 -10.59
N ARG A 149 -13.67 -9.47 -11.24
CA ARG A 149 -14.34 -10.67 -10.67
C ARG A 149 -13.39 -11.81 -10.34
N THR A 150 -12.22 -11.88 -10.95
CA THR A 150 -11.23 -12.94 -10.73
C THR A 150 -9.92 -12.40 -10.18
N ALA A 151 -9.81 -11.10 -10.05
CA ALA A 151 -8.59 -10.44 -9.58
C ALA A 151 -8.46 -10.51 -8.05
N ARG A 152 -7.24 -10.31 -7.60
CA ARG A 152 -6.90 -10.19 -6.18
C ARG A 152 -6.12 -8.89 -5.96
N LEU A 153 -6.38 -8.25 -4.83
CA LEU A 153 -5.58 -7.12 -4.37
C LEU A 153 -4.88 -7.48 -3.08
N ALA A 154 -3.55 -7.33 -3.05
CA ALA A 154 -2.72 -7.70 -1.90
C ALA A 154 -3.04 -9.13 -1.38
N GLY A 155 -3.29 -10.09 -2.29
CA GLY A 155 -3.66 -11.47 -1.96
C GLY A 155 -5.11 -11.66 -1.49
N GLY A 156 -5.84 -10.59 -1.18
CA GLY A 156 -7.27 -10.63 -0.82
C GLY A 156 -8.17 -10.78 -2.05
N SER A 157 -9.38 -11.27 -1.82
CA SER A 157 -10.39 -11.47 -2.87
C SER A 157 -11.21 -10.21 -3.09
N ILE A 158 -11.36 -9.77 -4.33
CA ILE A 158 -12.30 -8.71 -4.70
C ILE A 158 -13.68 -9.37 -4.77
N ILE A 159 -14.58 -8.98 -3.86
CA ILE A 159 -15.92 -9.57 -3.74
C ILE A 159 -17.01 -8.72 -4.39
N ALA A 160 -16.79 -7.41 -4.48
CA ALA A 160 -17.72 -6.49 -5.12
C ALA A 160 -17.02 -5.23 -5.60
N HIS A 161 -17.62 -4.52 -6.52
CA HIS A 161 -17.23 -3.18 -6.94
C HIS A 161 -18.44 -2.43 -7.50
N GLY A 162 -18.40 -1.09 -7.51
CA GLY A 162 -19.42 -0.29 -8.19
C GLY A 162 -19.28 -0.33 -9.71
N ALA A 163 -20.24 0.25 -10.41
CA ALA A 163 -20.21 0.32 -11.86
C ALA A 163 -18.97 1.08 -12.35
N VAL A 164 -18.24 0.48 -13.29
CA VAL A 164 -17.10 1.11 -13.95
C VAL A 164 -17.60 2.33 -14.73
N ARG A 165 -16.87 3.42 -14.67
CA ARG A 165 -17.23 4.68 -15.32
C ARG A 165 -16.02 5.26 -16.02
N PHE A 166 -16.25 5.97 -17.09
CA PHE A 166 -15.21 6.68 -17.83
C PHE A 166 -15.37 8.20 -17.62
N ALA A 167 -14.26 8.91 -17.64
CA ALA A 167 -14.21 10.35 -17.51
C ALA A 167 -13.09 10.91 -18.42
N ASP A 168 -13.33 12.09 -18.97
CA ASP A 168 -12.36 12.74 -19.87
C ASP A 168 -11.42 13.67 -19.12
N THR A 169 -11.81 14.11 -17.95
CA THR A 169 -11.02 15.07 -17.15
C THR A 169 -10.83 14.56 -15.70
N PRO A 170 -9.76 15.00 -15.02
CA PRO A 170 -9.56 14.70 -13.59
C PRO A 170 -10.75 15.17 -12.73
N ALA A 171 -11.32 16.33 -13.04
CA ALA A 171 -12.44 16.89 -12.29
C ALA A 171 -13.70 15.99 -12.43
N GLU A 172 -13.96 15.51 -13.63
CA GLU A 172 -15.04 14.56 -13.86
C GLU A 172 -14.77 13.23 -13.13
N ALA A 173 -13.56 12.69 -13.17
CA ALA A 173 -13.20 11.49 -12.43
C ALA A 173 -13.42 11.66 -10.92
N LEU A 174 -13.05 12.81 -10.36
CA LEU A 174 -13.29 13.15 -8.97
C LEU A 174 -14.79 13.21 -8.63
N SER A 175 -15.61 13.81 -9.48
CA SER A 175 -17.06 13.92 -9.25
C SER A 175 -17.79 12.58 -9.18
N ARG A 176 -17.18 11.52 -9.69
CA ARG A 176 -17.73 10.17 -9.69
C ARG A 176 -17.39 9.37 -8.43
N LEU A 177 -16.55 9.94 -7.55
CA LEU A 177 -16.17 9.34 -6.28
C LEU A 177 -17.06 9.80 -5.14
N ARG A 178 -17.19 8.94 -4.14
CA ARG A 178 -17.73 9.33 -2.83
C ARG A 178 -16.62 9.81 -1.92
N GLN A 179 -16.99 10.43 -0.82
CA GLN A 179 -16.05 10.84 0.24
C GLN A 179 -15.17 9.67 0.68
N GLY A 180 -13.93 9.98 0.93
CA GLY A 180 -12.89 9.06 1.36
C GLY A 180 -11.56 9.81 1.51
N PHE A 181 -10.49 9.05 1.52
CA PHE A 181 -9.14 9.57 1.69
C PHE A 181 -8.26 9.13 0.53
N PHE A 182 -7.71 10.09 -0.20
CA PHE A 182 -6.64 9.80 -1.14
C PHE A 182 -5.39 9.33 -0.42
N LEU A 183 -4.70 8.39 -1.01
CA LEU A 183 -3.34 8.06 -0.63
C LEU A 183 -2.41 8.97 -1.46
N VAL A 184 -1.65 9.82 -0.78
CA VAL A 184 -0.78 10.83 -1.41
C VAL A 184 0.67 10.54 -1.03
N ASP A 185 1.56 10.61 -2.00
CA ASP A 185 3.01 10.54 -1.77
C ASP A 185 3.51 11.80 -1.08
N ARG A 186 4.27 11.65 -0.01
CA ARG A 186 4.84 12.75 0.76
C ARG A 186 6.36 12.63 0.90
N ALA A 187 7.00 12.13 -0.15
CA ALA A 187 8.46 12.15 -0.24
C ALA A 187 9.05 13.57 -0.13
N ASP A 188 8.24 14.60 -0.48
CA ASP A 188 8.55 16.01 -0.30
C ASP A 188 8.86 16.36 1.16
N LEU A 189 8.07 15.86 2.10
CA LEU A 189 8.27 16.12 3.53
C LEU A 189 9.56 15.47 4.04
N VAL A 190 9.84 14.24 3.61
CA VAL A 190 11.07 13.54 3.98
C VAL A 190 12.28 14.33 3.47
N ALA A 191 12.27 14.73 2.20
CA ALA A 191 13.36 15.53 1.62
C ALA A 191 13.52 16.89 2.34
N THR A 192 12.42 17.55 2.66
CA THR A 192 12.44 18.82 3.42
C THR A 192 13.02 18.62 4.81
N ARG A 193 12.63 17.55 5.52
CA ARG A 193 13.13 17.26 6.86
C ARG A 193 14.63 16.96 6.85
N MET A 194 15.11 16.18 5.88
CA MET A 194 16.54 15.94 5.69
C MET A 194 17.31 17.23 5.45
N ALA A 195 16.79 18.14 4.63
CA ALA A 195 17.43 19.42 4.33
C ALA A 195 17.45 20.39 5.54
N GLN A 196 16.48 20.30 6.44
CA GLN A 196 16.35 21.13 7.63
C GLN A 196 17.09 20.60 8.85
N ALA A 197 17.59 19.37 8.80
CA ALA A 197 18.31 18.78 9.92
C ALA A 197 19.63 19.53 10.18
N GLY A 198 19.90 19.82 11.45
CA GLY A 198 21.13 20.48 11.86
C GLY A 198 22.39 19.59 11.75
N ALA A 199 22.20 18.28 11.60
CA ALA A 199 23.20 17.27 11.28
C ALA A 199 22.69 16.38 10.14
N PRO A 200 23.55 15.74 9.36
CA PRO A 200 23.13 14.81 8.33
C PRO A 200 22.30 13.65 8.91
N ILE A 201 21.07 13.51 8.47
CA ILE A 201 20.18 12.38 8.78
C ILE A 201 19.83 11.63 7.50
N ASP A 202 19.55 10.35 7.60
CA ASP A 202 19.09 9.57 6.46
C ASP A 202 17.56 9.64 6.25
N GLY A 203 17.09 9.08 5.14
CA GLY A 203 15.67 9.13 4.80
C GLY A 203 14.78 8.35 5.77
N LEU A 204 15.27 7.28 6.40
CA LEU A 204 14.52 6.51 7.38
C LEU A 204 14.40 7.30 8.69
N GLU A 205 15.48 7.91 9.14
CA GLU A 205 15.47 8.76 10.34
C GLU A 205 14.50 9.95 10.16
N ALA A 206 14.58 10.65 9.03
CA ALA A 206 13.65 11.74 8.70
C ALA A 206 12.19 11.27 8.68
N LEU A 207 11.92 10.11 8.10
CA LEU A 207 10.59 9.51 8.07
C LEU A 207 10.08 9.19 9.48
N LEU A 208 10.90 8.57 10.30
CA LEU A 208 10.55 8.24 11.68
C LEU A 208 10.28 9.50 12.51
N GLU A 209 11.11 10.52 12.40
CA GLU A 209 10.88 11.80 13.09
C GLU A 209 9.54 12.45 12.70
N LEU A 210 9.18 12.44 11.41
CA LEU A 210 7.90 12.96 10.95
C LEU A 210 6.71 12.18 11.50
N LEU A 211 6.81 10.86 11.60
CA LEU A 211 5.78 10.02 12.19
C LEU A 211 5.65 10.24 13.70
N VAL A 212 6.76 10.48 14.39
CA VAL A 212 6.78 10.78 15.83
C VAL A 212 6.19 12.13 16.12
N ALA A 213 6.65 13.17 15.46
CA ALA A 213 6.19 14.53 15.68
C ALA A 213 4.66 14.62 15.60
N ARG A 214 4.06 13.93 14.63
CA ARG A 214 2.61 13.84 14.51
C ARG A 214 1.93 13.16 15.71
N ASN A 215 2.53 12.08 16.22
CA ASN A 215 1.94 11.34 17.34
C ASN A 215 2.05 12.11 18.66
N SER A 216 3.03 13.01 18.77
CA SER A 216 3.26 13.83 19.96
C SER A 216 2.37 15.08 20.02
N ASP A 217 1.93 15.59 18.87
CA ASP A 217 1.04 16.75 18.78
C ASP A 217 0.00 16.55 17.68
N PRO A 218 -1.14 15.92 17.98
CA PRO A 218 -2.21 15.69 17.00
C PRO A 218 -2.82 16.98 16.45
N ASP A 219 -2.68 18.10 17.16
CA ASP A 219 -3.25 19.40 16.78
C ASP A 219 -2.27 20.24 15.94
N ALA A 220 -1.00 19.86 15.89
CA ALA A 220 0.01 20.51 15.02
C ALA A 220 -0.18 20.16 13.54
N ALA A 221 -1.40 20.22 13.04
CA ALA A 221 -1.73 19.72 11.71
C ALA A 221 -1.82 20.78 10.64
N PRO A 222 -0.91 20.85 9.66
CA PRO A 222 -1.39 20.56 8.32
C PRO A 222 -1.02 19.15 7.83
N GLU A 223 -0.25 18.40 8.58
CA GLU A 223 0.36 17.13 8.15
C GLU A 223 -0.22 15.92 8.88
N SER A 224 -1.53 15.97 9.20
CA SER A 224 -2.23 14.86 9.82
C SER A 224 -2.33 13.64 8.89
N TRP A 225 -2.52 12.46 9.46
CA TRP A 225 -2.74 11.20 8.74
C TRP A 225 -1.54 10.69 7.92
N LEU A 226 -0.33 10.98 8.37
CA LEU A 226 0.90 10.42 7.83
C LEU A 226 1.02 8.93 8.19
N SER A 227 1.57 8.14 7.28
CA SER A 227 1.81 6.72 7.47
C SER A 227 3.01 6.25 6.67
N ALA A 228 3.76 5.30 7.22
CA ALA A 228 4.77 4.57 6.45
C ALA A 228 4.09 3.55 5.54
N ASN A 229 4.53 3.46 4.30
CA ASN A 229 4.03 2.48 3.34
C ASN A 229 5.15 1.97 2.43
N VAL A 230 5.01 0.74 1.94
CA VAL A 230 5.93 0.20 0.92
C VAL A 230 5.62 0.87 -0.41
N VAL A 231 6.60 1.59 -0.92
CA VAL A 231 6.52 2.33 -2.19
C VAL A 231 7.42 1.76 -3.28
N GLY A 232 8.17 0.71 -2.98
CA GLY A 232 9.06 0.11 -3.94
C GLY A 232 9.81 -1.10 -3.43
N TYR A 233 10.72 -1.58 -4.25
CA TYR A 233 11.69 -2.61 -3.92
C TYR A 233 13.03 -2.26 -4.55
N THR A 234 14.12 -2.48 -3.80
CA THR A 234 15.49 -2.38 -4.33
C THR A 234 16.13 -3.76 -4.41
N ALA A 235 16.82 -4.04 -5.50
CA ALA A 235 17.51 -5.31 -5.66
C ALA A 235 18.81 -5.32 -4.86
N LEU A 236 18.97 -6.33 -3.99
CA LEU A 236 20.17 -6.54 -3.18
C LEU A 236 21.37 -7.04 -3.99
N GLU A 237 21.12 -7.56 -5.17
CA GLU A 237 22.13 -8.12 -6.08
C GLU A 237 21.75 -7.84 -7.54
N ALA A 238 22.69 -8.01 -8.45
CA ALA A 238 22.38 -7.95 -9.88
C ALA A 238 21.45 -9.11 -10.28
N PRO A 239 20.40 -8.88 -11.09
CA PRO A 239 19.55 -9.94 -11.59
C PRO A 239 20.35 -10.99 -12.36
N ARG A 240 20.12 -12.27 -12.06
CA ARG A 240 20.79 -13.41 -12.69
C ARG A 240 19.84 -14.58 -12.92
N GLN A 241 20.18 -15.44 -13.88
CA GLN A 241 19.43 -16.67 -14.08
C GLN A 241 19.56 -17.59 -12.86
N ARG A 242 18.43 -18.13 -12.39
CA ARG A 242 18.37 -19.08 -11.29
C ARG A 242 17.47 -20.26 -11.65
N ALA A 243 17.83 -21.44 -11.18
CA ALA A 243 16.98 -22.62 -11.32
C ALA A 243 15.70 -22.46 -10.51
N GLY A 244 14.57 -22.94 -11.04
CA GLY A 244 13.28 -22.90 -10.37
C GLY A 244 12.57 -21.53 -10.39
N VAL A 245 13.13 -20.51 -11.07
CA VAL A 245 12.47 -19.22 -11.24
C VAL A 245 11.29 -19.35 -12.20
N ARG A 246 10.15 -18.84 -11.77
CA ARG A 246 8.95 -18.77 -12.60
C ARG A 246 9.20 -17.90 -13.83
N LEU A 247 8.77 -18.37 -14.99
CA LEU A 247 8.90 -17.68 -16.28
C LEU A 247 10.34 -17.61 -16.85
N GLY A 248 11.34 -18.19 -16.21
CA GLY A 248 12.72 -18.22 -16.75
C GLY A 248 13.38 -16.84 -16.91
N VAL A 249 12.88 -15.82 -16.24
CA VAL A 249 13.44 -14.47 -16.25
C VAL A 249 14.59 -14.31 -15.25
N PRO A 250 15.53 -13.37 -15.46
CA PRO A 250 16.53 -13.07 -14.44
C PRO A 250 15.89 -12.69 -13.12
N HIS A 251 16.45 -13.17 -12.02
CA HIS A 251 15.93 -13.00 -10.67
C HIS A 251 16.98 -12.32 -9.77
N ALA A 252 16.52 -11.45 -8.89
CA ALA A 252 17.30 -10.88 -7.79
C ALA A 252 16.50 -10.97 -6.50
N TYR A 253 17.19 -11.10 -5.36
CA TYR A 253 16.59 -10.81 -4.07
C TYR A 253 16.40 -9.31 -3.93
N ALA A 254 15.34 -8.90 -3.26
CA ALA A 254 15.00 -7.49 -3.12
C ALA A 254 14.47 -7.20 -1.72
N GLU A 255 14.72 -5.98 -1.25
CA GLU A 255 14.15 -5.43 -0.03
C GLU A 255 13.09 -4.38 -0.34
N ALA A 256 12.13 -4.26 0.57
CA ALA A 256 11.08 -3.27 0.46
C ALA A 256 11.63 -1.86 0.75
N LEU A 257 11.29 -0.92 -0.13
CA LEU A 257 11.52 0.50 0.08
C LEU A 257 10.31 1.12 0.73
N VAL A 258 10.53 1.79 1.85
CA VAL A 258 9.49 2.45 2.64
C VAL A 258 9.50 3.94 2.34
N GLY A 259 8.32 4.50 2.11
CA GLY A 259 8.10 5.93 1.92
C GLY A 259 7.03 6.47 2.85
N LEU A 260 6.94 7.78 2.92
CA LEU A 260 5.92 8.50 3.66
C LEU A 260 4.72 8.77 2.76
N VAL A 261 3.54 8.41 3.23
CA VAL A 261 2.27 8.72 2.57
C VAL A 261 1.34 9.48 3.50
N GLN A 262 0.37 10.18 2.93
CA GLN A 262 -0.67 10.89 3.67
C GLN A 262 -2.04 10.41 3.20
N TYR A 263 -2.96 10.20 4.13
CA TYR A 263 -4.37 10.01 3.84
C TYR A 263 -5.06 11.37 3.82
N GLN A 264 -5.25 11.95 2.64
CA GLN A 264 -5.84 13.27 2.44
C GLN A 264 -7.34 13.15 2.11
N PRO A 265 -8.24 13.85 2.82
CA PRO A 265 -9.67 13.85 2.49
C PRO A 265 -9.92 14.25 1.04
N THR A 266 -10.82 13.54 0.35
CA THR A 266 -11.12 13.83 -1.07
C THR A 266 -11.69 15.22 -1.30
N ARG A 267 -12.35 15.83 -0.29
CA ARG A 267 -12.87 17.20 -0.35
C ARG A 267 -11.78 18.26 -0.41
N ASP A 268 -10.58 17.95 0.10
CA ASP A 268 -9.47 18.88 0.20
C ASP A 268 -8.50 18.75 -0.98
N ALA A 269 -8.76 17.80 -1.88
CA ALA A 269 -7.92 17.53 -3.03
C ALA A 269 -8.20 18.51 -4.16
N GLY A 270 -7.33 19.50 -4.34
CA GLY A 270 -7.38 20.43 -5.47
C GLY A 270 -6.95 19.80 -6.81
N VAL A 271 -6.13 18.75 -6.74
CA VAL A 271 -5.59 18.02 -7.88
C VAL A 271 -5.70 16.53 -7.61
N LEU A 272 -5.92 15.72 -8.66
CA LEU A 272 -5.94 14.26 -8.55
C LEU A 272 -4.53 13.75 -8.25
N PRO A 273 -4.28 13.14 -7.07
CA PRO A 273 -2.95 12.65 -6.70
C PRO A 273 -2.67 11.32 -7.40
N LEU A 274 -2.03 11.40 -8.53
CA LEU A 274 -1.70 10.26 -9.35
C LEU A 274 -0.37 9.62 -8.91
N TRP A 275 -0.34 8.31 -8.93
CA TRP A 275 0.83 7.47 -8.74
C TRP A 275 1.25 6.84 -10.05
N ARG A 276 2.54 6.76 -10.29
CA ARG A 276 3.12 6.02 -11.41
C ARG A 276 4.29 5.17 -10.94
N TYR A 277 4.53 4.08 -11.65
CA TYR A 277 5.76 3.34 -11.41
C TYR A 277 6.95 4.01 -12.12
N ALA A 278 8.12 3.83 -11.56
CA ALA A 278 9.38 4.24 -12.14
C ALA A 278 10.45 3.17 -11.84
N VAL A 279 11.39 3.05 -12.72
CA VAL A 279 12.59 2.24 -12.52
C VAL A 279 13.75 3.19 -12.29
N ASP A 280 14.49 2.96 -11.23
CA ASP A 280 15.74 3.65 -10.93
C ASP A 280 16.88 2.66 -11.15
N ASP A 281 17.51 2.76 -12.30
CA ASP A 281 18.61 1.85 -12.69
C ASP A 281 19.86 2.05 -11.83
N GLN A 282 20.10 3.27 -11.34
CA GLN A 282 21.26 3.58 -10.49
C GLN A 282 21.18 2.84 -9.16
N HIS A 283 20.00 2.82 -8.54
CA HIS A 283 19.76 2.14 -7.27
C HIS A 283 19.12 0.76 -7.45
N ARG A 284 18.96 0.30 -8.70
CA ARG A 284 18.29 -0.97 -9.03
C ARG A 284 16.94 -1.09 -8.35
N ALA A 285 16.21 0.01 -8.31
CA ALA A 285 14.95 0.09 -7.61
C ALA A 285 13.76 0.16 -8.56
N TYR A 286 12.69 -0.50 -8.18
CA TYR A 286 11.37 -0.39 -8.76
C TYR A 286 10.49 0.38 -7.79
N LEU A 287 10.00 1.54 -8.19
CA LEU A 287 9.32 2.49 -7.31
C LEU A 287 7.91 2.81 -7.82
N VAL A 288 7.02 3.13 -6.90
CA VAL A 288 5.75 3.81 -7.17
C VAL A 288 5.77 5.14 -6.43
N ARG A 289 5.61 6.23 -7.17
CA ARG A 289 5.70 7.59 -6.63
C ARG A 289 4.71 8.50 -7.32
N SER A 290 4.55 9.71 -6.81
CA SER A 290 3.70 10.73 -7.45
C SER A 290 4.09 10.96 -8.91
N ALA A 291 3.07 11.15 -9.77
CA ALA A 291 3.21 11.27 -11.22
C ALA A 291 3.49 12.72 -11.64
#